data_4caf51ef6cb5ac2e64e1649a5b2ba455
#
_entry.id   4caf51ef6cb5ac2e64e1649a5b2ba455
#
_cell.length_a   1.000
_cell.length_b   1.000
_cell.length_c   1.000
_cell.angle_alpha   90.00
_cell.angle_beta   90.00
_cell.angle_gamma   90.00
#
_symmetry.space_group_name_H-M   'P 1'
#
loop_
_entity.id
_entity.type
_entity.pdbx_description
1 polymer ?
#
loop_
_entity_poly.entity_id
_entity_poly.type
_entity_poly.pdbx_seq_one_letter_code
_entity_poly.pdbx_strand_id
1 'polypeptide(L)'
;ADMRSNVQIETGTYTGTGASSREIPTARAPDIVFTKRINGAATGMNTRWGRRIPRNIAFIVGSGSGSAQANQIQELTADGFVIGPGQNQNTALYAYLALSFGEAKHLWQDGVYYGTGVDGLEVRGDYVGTEFLPDYLTIVRATAGYPMAFRTAAHSGDAAQTWTGVQGANVIQTLESNGFTVGTATSTNGADYFYWLALKQHAG
;
A
#
# COMPACT_ATOMS: atom_id res chain seq x y z
N ALA A 1 30.30 -11.58 8.17
CA ALA A 1 29.85 -10.70 7.08
C ALA A 1 28.54 -10.06 7.53
N ASP A 2 28.56 -8.77 7.75
CA ASP A 2 27.39 -7.98 8.13
C ASP A 2 26.45 -7.94 6.90
N MET A 3 25.50 -8.85 6.84
CA MET A 3 24.42 -8.81 5.85
C MET A 3 23.44 -7.72 6.29
N ARG A 4 23.83 -6.48 6.04
CA ARG A 4 22.89 -5.36 6.17
C ARG A 4 21.78 -5.61 5.17
N SER A 5 20.61 -5.90 5.69
CA SER A 5 19.37 -5.97 4.93
C SER A 5 19.06 -4.57 4.39
N ASN A 6 19.61 -4.25 3.24
CA ASN A 6 19.49 -2.92 2.67
C ASN A 6 18.16 -2.85 1.90
N VAL A 7 17.21 -2.09 2.44
CA VAL A 7 16.10 -1.59 1.65
C VAL A 7 16.69 -0.72 0.53
N GLN A 8 16.42 -1.08 -0.71
CA GLN A 8 16.84 -0.31 -1.88
C GLN A 8 15.72 0.66 -2.24
N ILE A 9 16.10 1.90 -2.46
CA ILE A 9 15.20 2.98 -2.89
C ILE A 9 15.64 3.41 -4.28
N GLU A 10 14.72 3.33 -5.23
CA GLU A 10 14.94 3.81 -6.59
C GLU A 10 13.89 4.86 -6.94
N THR A 11 14.32 5.94 -7.55
CA THR A 11 13.45 7.01 -8.03
C THR A 11 13.76 7.31 -9.49
N GLY A 12 12.74 7.68 -10.24
CA GLY A 12 12.92 8.06 -11.62
C GLY A 12 11.70 8.78 -12.19
N THR A 13 11.79 9.06 -13.47
CA THR A 13 10.70 9.68 -14.24
C THR A 13 10.48 8.94 -15.54
N TYR A 14 9.27 8.98 -16.05
CA TYR A 14 8.95 8.50 -17.40
C TYR A 14 7.88 9.37 -18.05
N THR A 15 7.92 9.46 -19.38
CA THR A 15 6.88 10.12 -20.16
C THR A 15 5.88 9.06 -20.64
N GLY A 16 4.59 9.30 -20.44
CA GLY A 16 3.52 8.43 -20.92
C GLY A 16 3.47 8.35 -22.45
N THR A 17 3.10 7.18 -22.96
CA THR A 17 3.01 6.88 -24.40
C THR A 17 1.58 6.64 -24.87
N GLY A 18 0.61 6.57 -23.98
CA GLY A 18 -0.78 6.23 -24.28
C GLY A 18 -1.05 4.72 -24.44
N ALA A 19 -0.03 3.87 -24.35
CA ALA A 19 -0.22 2.41 -24.48
C ALA A 19 -1.05 1.85 -23.32
N SER A 20 -1.82 0.79 -23.59
CA SER A 20 -2.68 0.14 -22.60
C SER A 20 -1.91 -0.63 -21.50
N SER A 21 -0.65 -0.97 -21.81
CA SER A 21 0.26 -1.63 -20.88
C SER A 21 1.69 -1.26 -21.27
N ARG A 22 2.51 -0.90 -20.27
CA ARG A 22 3.92 -0.58 -20.47
C ARG A 22 4.73 -0.94 -19.25
N GLU A 23 5.84 -1.62 -19.42
CA GLU A 23 6.80 -1.87 -18.37
C GLU A 23 7.74 -0.67 -18.18
N ILE A 24 7.95 -0.32 -16.92
CA ILE A 24 8.94 0.66 -16.46
C ILE A 24 10.02 -0.14 -15.73
N PRO A 25 11.22 -0.23 -16.29
CA PRO A 25 12.29 -1.02 -15.69
C PRO A 25 12.82 -0.36 -14.42
N THR A 26 13.23 -1.19 -13.46
CA THR A 26 13.95 -0.79 -12.26
C THR A 26 15.17 -1.68 -12.09
N ALA A 27 16.17 -1.23 -11.33
CA ALA A 27 17.39 -2.00 -11.10
C ALA A 27 17.16 -3.30 -10.33
N ARG A 28 16.01 -3.42 -9.64
CA ARG A 28 15.62 -4.60 -8.86
C ARG A 28 14.11 -4.78 -8.88
N ALA A 29 13.66 -6.01 -8.63
CA ALA A 29 12.24 -6.31 -8.39
C ALA A 29 11.69 -5.43 -7.26
N PRO A 30 10.73 -4.54 -7.53
CA PRO A 30 10.15 -3.71 -6.49
C PRO A 30 9.12 -4.50 -5.67
N ASP A 31 9.08 -4.23 -4.37
CA ASP A 31 8.04 -4.73 -3.46
C ASP A 31 6.93 -3.70 -3.26
N ILE A 32 7.26 -2.40 -3.36
CA ILE A 32 6.32 -1.28 -3.26
C ILE A 32 6.67 -0.26 -4.34
N VAL A 33 5.67 0.22 -5.06
CA VAL A 33 5.83 1.28 -6.06
C VAL A 33 4.81 2.39 -5.83
N PHE A 34 5.29 3.62 -5.89
CA PHE A 34 4.47 4.82 -5.95
C PHE A 34 4.69 5.52 -7.29
N THR A 35 3.62 6.00 -7.90
CA THR A 35 3.69 6.82 -9.11
C THR A 35 2.87 8.09 -8.95
N LYS A 36 3.36 9.19 -9.48
CA LYS A 36 2.68 10.49 -9.46
C LYS A 36 2.87 11.21 -10.77
N ARG A 37 1.78 11.68 -11.37
CA ARG A 37 1.87 12.63 -12.48
C ARG A 37 2.38 13.97 -11.95
N ILE A 38 3.40 14.53 -12.61
CA ILE A 38 4.07 15.77 -12.18
C ILE A 38 3.83 16.95 -13.13
N ASN A 39 3.19 16.72 -14.29
CA ASN A 39 2.73 17.77 -15.18
C ASN A 39 1.22 17.71 -15.42
N GLY A 40 0.56 18.85 -15.54
CA GLY A 40 -0.88 18.94 -15.78
C GLY A 40 -1.71 18.91 -14.49
N ALA A 41 -2.99 18.47 -14.59
CA ALA A 41 -3.92 18.48 -13.46
C ALA A 41 -3.43 17.62 -12.31
N ALA A 42 -3.61 18.10 -11.07
CA ALA A 42 -3.27 17.35 -9.87
C ALA A 42 -4.10 16.07 -9.79
N THR A 43 -3.43 14.92 -9.91
CA THR A 43 -4.01 13.60 -9.68
C THR A 43 -3.48 13.05 -8.36
N GLY A 44 -4.20 12.15 -7.71
CA GLY A 44 -3.69 11.41 -6.56
C GLY A 44 -2.39 10.68 -6.90
N MET A 45 -1.61 10.34 -5.88
CA MET A 45 -0.49 9.43 -6.00
C MET A 45 -1.05 8.00 -6.08
N ASN A 46 -0.56 7.20 -7.02
CA ASN A 46 -0.93 5.79 -7.09
C ASN A 46 0.13 4.94 -6.40
N THR A 47 -0.30 3.90 -5.72
CA THR A 47 0.60 2.94 -5.08
C THR A 47 0.13 1.51 -5.30
N ARG A 48 1.10 0.62 -5.39
CA ARG A 48 0.91 -0.83 -5.38
C ARG A 48 2.02 -1.47 -4.56
N TRP A 49 1.67 -2.46 -3.76
CA TRP A 49 2.63 -3.24 -2.99
C TRP A 49 2.34 -4.73 -3.10
N GLY A 50 3.36 -5.53 -2.87
CA GLY A 50 3.25 -6.97 -2.81
C GLY A 50 2.65 -7.63 -4.05
N ARG A 51 2.41 -8.92 -3.96
CA ARG A 51 1.84 -9.73 -5.05
C ARG A 51 0.43 -10.23 -4.76
N ARG A 52 -0.12 -9.93 -3.58
CA ARG A 52 -1.46 -10.38 -3.16
C ARG A 52 -2.58 -9.49 -3.67
N ILE A 53 -2.28 -8.26 -4.07
CA ILE A 53 -3.23 -7.37 -4.74
C ILE A 53 -3.54 -7.95 -6.12
N PRO A 54 -4.82 -8.09 -6.50
CA PRO A 54 -5.20 -8.60 -7.81
C PRO A 54 -4.50 -7.84 -8.94
N ARG A 55 -4.16 -8.57 -10.00
CA ARG A 55 -3.56 -7.95 -11.19
C ARG A 55 -4.42 -6.80 -11.68
N ASN A 56 -3.78 -5.75 -12.20
CA ASN A 56 -4.44 -4.54 -12.71
C ASN A 56 -5.11 -3.65 -11.64
N ILE A 57 -4.84 -3.84 -10.35
CA ILE A 57 -5.35 -3.00 -9.27
C ILE A 57 -4.19 -2.26 -8.61
N ALA A 58 -4.35 -0.96 -8.41
CA ALA A 58 -3.51 -0.11 -7.57
C ALA A 58 -4.40 0.78 -6.70
N PHE A 59 -3.83 1.46 -5.73
CA PHE A 59 -4.56 2.33 -4.81
C PHE A 59 -4.16 3.78 -5.00
N ILE A 60 -5.14 4.69 -4.91
CA ILE A 60 -4.89 6.13 -4.92
C ILE A 60 -4.68 6.61 -3.49
N VAL A 61 -3.59 7.32 -3.26
CA VAL A 61 -3.25 7.97 -2.00
C VAL A 61 -3.48 9.48 -2.13
N GLY A 62 -4.14 10.09 -1.14
CA GLY A 62 -4.24 11.55 -1.04
C GLY A 62 -5.35 12.20 -1.89
N SER A 63 -6.20 11.45 -2.55
CA SER A 63 -7.51 11.94 -3.02
C SER A 63 -8.58 11.44 -2.06
N GLY A 64 -9.59 12.24 -1.73
CA GLY A 64 -10.60 11.94 -0.70
C GLY A 64 -11.33 10.58 -0.79
N SER A 65 -10.99 9.78 -1.76
CA SER A 65 -11.38 8.38 -1.91
C SER A 65 -10.15 7.55 -2.24
N GLY A 66 -9.44 7.08 -1.21
CA GLY A 66 -8.44 6.03 -1.37
C GLY A 66 -9.15 4.80 -1.93
N SER A 67 -9.08 4.58 -3.21
CA SER A 67 -9.84 3.51 -3.84
C SER A 67 -8.95 2.61 -4.67
N ALA A 68 -9.31 1.33 -4.68
CA ALA A 68 -8.79 0.41 -5.66
C ALA A 68 -9.14 0.91 -7.07
N GLN A 69 -8.13 1.09 -7.90
CA GLN A 69 -8.25 1.61 -9.26
C GLN A 69 -7.62 0.66 -10.24
N ALA A 70 -8.40 0.27 -11.24
CA ALA A 70 -7.88 -0.46 -12.38
C ALA A 70 -7.03 0.43 -13.29
N ASN A 71 -6.20 -0.19 -14.09
CA ASN A 71 -5.45 0.48 -15.16
C ASN A 71 -4.44 1.56 -14.69
N GLN A 72 -4.01 1.48 -13.44
CA GLN A 72 -2.97 2.34 -12.87
C GLN A 72 -1.62 1.59 -12.88
N ILE A 73 -1.11 1.15 -11.74
CA ILE A 73 0.00 0.20 -11.66
C ILE A 73 -0.61 -1.20 -11.72
N GLN A 74 -0.36 -1.92 -12.82
CA GLN A 74 -1.02 -3.20 -13.09
C GLN A 74 -0.34 -4.38 -12.40
N GLU A 75 1.00 -4.35 -12.31
CA GLU A 75 1.79 -5.46 -11.80
C GLU A 75 3.16 -4.99 -11.32
N LEU A 76 3.74 -5.69 -10.34
CA LEU A 76 5.15 -5.63 -9.99
C LEU A 76 5.85 -6.85 -10.61
N THR A 77 6.91 -6.63 -11.38
CA THR A 77 7.65 -7.67 -12.10
C THR A 77 9.02 -7.92 -11.46
N ALA A 78 9.78 -8.87 -11.97
CA ALA A 78 11.15 -9.12 -11.53
C ALA A 78 12.09 -7.97 -11.92
N ASP A 79 11.77 -7.26 -12.99
CA ASP A 79 12.63 -6.25 -13.60
C ASP A 79 12.03 -4.83 -13.55
N GLY A 80 10.90 -4.66 -12.82
CA GLY A 80 10.26 -3.36 -12.72
C GLY A 80 8.77 -3.42 -12.36
N PHE A 81 7.98 -2.57 -12.99
CA PHE A 81 6.54 -2.54 -12.80
C PHE A 81 5.81 -2.19 -14.09
N VAL A 82 4.60 -2.72 -14.24
CA VAL A 82 3.75 -2.48 -15.41
C VAL A 82 2.72 -1.41 -15.07
N ILE A 83 2.63 -0.39 -15.92
CA ILE A 83 1.62 0.68 -15.84
C ILE A 83 0.54 0.49 -16.90
N GLY A 84 -0.68 0.82 -16.52
CA GLY A 84 -1.82 0.88 -17.43
C GLY A 84 -2.08 2.30 -17.96
N PRO A 85 -3.14 2.49 -18.76
CA PRO A 85 -3.43 3.77 -19.42
C PRO A 85 -3.67 4.93 -18.43
N GLY A 86 -4.10 4.65 -17.20
CA GLY A 86 -4.28 5.68 -16.16
C GLY A 86 -2.97 6.33 -15.71
N GLN A 87 -1.85 5.60 -15.75
CA GLN A 87 -0.50 6.07 -15.43
C GLN A 87 0.41 6.15 -16.67
N ASN A 88 -0.16 6.10 -17.86
CA ASN A 88 0.57 6.13 -19.12
C ASN A 88 -0.07 7.07 -20.16
N GLN A 89 -0.71 8.14 -19.69
CA GLN A 89 -1.33 9.12 -20.61
C GLN A 89 -0.28 9.74 -21.52
N ASN A 90 -0.58 9.82 -22.81
CA ASN A 90 0.35 10.34 -23.80
C ASN A 90 0.89 11.73 -23.41
N THR A 91 2.19 11.92 -23.54
CA THR A 91 2.93 13.14 -23.20
C THR A 91 2.90 13.56 -21.70
N ALA A 92 2.18 12.86 -20.85
CA ALA A 92 2.19 13.12 -19.42
C ALA A 92 3.52 12.66 -18.79
N LEU A 93 4.08 13.51 -17.92
CA LEU A 93 5.30 13.21 -17.18
C LEU A 93 4.96 12.66 -15.79
N TYR A 94 5.56 11.55 -15.43
CA TYR A 94 5.36 10.87 -14.15
C TYR A 94 6.69 10.74 -13.42
N ALA A 95 6.66 10.89 -12.10
CA ALA A 95 7.71 10.44 -11.20
C ALA A 95 7.32 9.13 -10.54
N TYR A 96 8.31 8.30 -10.20
CA TYR A 96 8.09 7.10 -9.40
C TYR A 96 9.11 6.98 -8.26
N LEU A 97 8.67 6.26 -7.22
CA LEU A 97 9.47 5.75 -6.13
C LEU A 97 9.23 4.24 -6.06
N ALA A 98 10.29 3.45 -6.15
CA ALA A 98 10.26 1.99 -5.99
C ALA A 98 11.09 1.59 -4.78
N LEU A 99 10.53 0.75 -3.92
CA LEU A 99 11.17 0.18 -2.75
C LEU A 99 11.34 -1.32 -2.95
N SER A 100 12.55 -1.83 -2.77
CA SER A 100 12.88 -3.25 -2.84
C SER A 100 13.50 -3.68 -1.52
N PHE A 101 12.89 -4.64 -0.84
CA PHE A 101 13.31 -5.11 0.47
C PHE A 101 14.30 -6.30 0.38
N GLY A 102 14.37 -6.99 -0.76
CA GLY A 102 15.31 -8.10 -0.97
C GLY A 102 15.27 -9.12 0.16
N GLU A 103 16.40 -9.34 0.83
CA GLU A 103 16.52 -10.22 1.99
C GLU A 103 15.90 -9.64 3.27
N ALA A 104 15.55 -8.34 3.29
CA ALA A 104 14.90 -7.66 4.41
C ALA A 104 13.38 -7.89 4.48
N LYS A 105 12.89 -9.00 3.97
CA LYS A 105 11.44 -9.32 3.97
C LYS A 105 10.81 -9.39 5.36
N HIS A 106 11.62 -9.56 6.40
CA HIS A 106 11.17 -9.48 7.79
C HIS A 106 10.83 -8.05 8.25
N LEU A 107 11.14 -7.03 7.44
CA LEU A 107 10.83 -5.63 7.72
C LEU A 107 9.52 -5.16 7.08
N TRP A 108 8.91 -6.00 6.25
CA TRP A 108 7.64 -5.68 5.63
C TRP A 108 6.81 -6.94 5.37
N GLN A 109 5.52 -6.79 5.45
CA GLN A 109 4.55 -7.82 5.06
C GLN A 109 3.31 -7.19 4.45
N ASP A 110 2.63 -7.94 3.61
CA ASP A 110 1.35 -7.58 3.04
C ASP A 110 0.35 -8.73 3.18
N GLY A 111 -0.91 -8.40 3.16
CA GLY A 111 -1.96 -9.40 3.23
C GLY A 111 -3.33 -8.89 2.84
N VAL A 112 -4.29 -9.78 3.01
CA VAL A 112 -5.69 -9.52 2.73
C VAL A 112 -6.56 -10.17 3.80
N TYR A 113 -7.62 -9.49 4.23
CA TYR A 113 -8.67 -10.06 5.08
C TYR A 113 -10.05 -9.63 4.61
N TYR A 114 -11.07 -10.31 5.10
CA TYR A 114 -12.46 -9.95 4.86
C TYR A 114 -13.06 -9.32 6.14
N GLY A 115 -13.58 -8.10 6.01
CA GLY A 115 -14.19 -7.38 7.13
C GLY A 115 -15.57 -7.94 7.46
N THR A 116 -15.93 -7.88 8.73
CA THR A 116 -17.19 -8.43 9.27
C THR A 116 -18.13 -7.36 9.83
N GLY A 117 -17.64 -6.14 10.03
CA GLY A 117 -18.34 -5.06 10.72
C GLY A 117 -18.37 -5.24 12.25
N VAL A 118 -17.81 -6.31 12.79
CA VAL A 118 -17.77 -6.58 14.24
C VAL A 118 -16.59 -5.84 14.86
N ASP A 119 -16.82 -5.21 16.01
CA ASP A 119 -15.78 -4.51 16.78
C ASP A 119 -14.71 -5.49 17.28
N GLY A 120 -13.46 -5.04 17.26
CA GLY A 120 -12.34 -5.86 17.72
C GLY A 120 -12.02 -7.05 16.80
N LEU A 121 -12.32 -6.96 15.50
CA LEU A 121 -11.93 -8.01 14.55
C LEU A 121 -10.42 -8.19 14.56
N GLU A 122 -9.97 -9.36 15.00
CA GLU A 122 -8.56 -9.75 15.02
C GLU A 122 -8.12 -10.24 13.64
N VAL A 123 -7.10 -9.60 13.09
CA VAL A 123 -6.45 -9.99 11.83
C VAL A 123 -5.13 -10.63 12.20
N ARG A 124 -5.12 -11.96 12.33
CA ARG A 124 -4.01 -12.77 12.84
C ARG A 124 -3.78 -14.02 12.01
N GLY A 125 -2.61 -14.65 12.22
CA GLY A 125 -2.25 -15.96 11.67
C GLY A 125 -1.54 -15.91 10.33
N ASP A 126 -1.06 -17.05 9.91
CA ASP A 126 -0.33 -17.26 8.66
C ASP A 126 -1.17 -16.77 7.48
N TYR A 127 -0.61 -15.87 6.69
CA TYR A 127 -1.22 -15.25 5.51
C TYR A 127 -2.27 -14.15 5.76
N VAL A 128 -2.72 -13.93 6.99
CA VAL A 128 -3.74 -12.92 7.32
C VAL A 128 -3.17 -11.81 8.19
N GLY A 129 -2.43 -12.14 9.25
CA GLY A 129 -1.78 -11.20 10.16
C GLY A 129 -0.30 -11.00 9.86
N THR A 130 0.36 -10.17 10.67
CA THR A 130 1.80 -9.91 10.60
C THR A 130 2.59 -10.95 11.41
N GLU A 131 3.82 -11.26 11.01
CA GLU A 131 4.77 -12.08 11.78
C GLU A 131 5.62 -11.26 12.76
N PHE A 132 5.37 -9.97 12.84
CA PHE A 132 6.08 -9.03 13.70
C PHE A 132 5.13 -7.94 14.19
N LEU A 133 5.49 -7.27 15.29
CA LEU A 133 4.83 -6.03 15.73
C LEU A 133 5.17 -4.92 14.74
N PRO A 134 4.19 -4.39 13.98
CA PRO A 134 4.45 -3.33 13.01
C PRO A 134 4.73 -1.99 13.71
N ASP A 135 5.64 -1.19 13.15
CA ASP A 135 5.77 0.23 13.47
C ASP A 135 4.83 1.10 12.63
N TYR A 136 4.45 0.58 11.47
CA TYR A 136 3.49 1.21 10.57
C TYR A 136 2.59 0.15 9.92
N LEU A 137 1.30 0.40 9.91
CA LEU A 137 0.30 -0.39 9.21
C LEU A 137 -0.59 0.53 8.38
N THR A 138 -0.83 0.18 7.14
CA THR A 138 -1.86 0.82 6.32
C THR A 138 -2.84 -0.21 5.79
N ILE A 139 -4.12 0.17 5.71
CA ILE A 139 -5.21 -0.67 5.25
C ILE A 139 -5.98 0.10 4.17
N VAL A 140 -6.35 -0.61 3.11
CA VAL A 140 -7.19 -0.08 2.04
C VAL A 140 -8.30 -1.05 1.69
N ARG A 141 -9.51 -0.53 1.51
CA ARG A 141 -10.68 -1.30 1.09
C ARG A 141 -10.62 -1.61 -0.40
N ALA A 142 -11.06 -2.82 -0.79
CA ALA A 142 -11.13 -3.23 -2.20
C ALA A 142 -12.14 -2.40 -3.00
N THR A 143 -13.28 -2.03 -2.39
CA THR A 143 -14.28 -1.17 -3.03
C THR A 143 -13.88 0.30 -2.93
N ALA A 144 -14.11 1.03 -4.01
CA ALA A 144 -13.85 2.47 -4.11
C ALA A 144 -14.70 3.30 -3.13
N GLY A 145 -14.24 4.51 -2.81
CA GLY A 145 -14.99 5.50 -2.05
C GLY A 145 -14.62 5.62 -0.57
N TYR A 146 -13.64 4.84 -0.10
CA TYR A 146 -13.17 4.91 1.28
C TYR A 146 -11.69 5.31 1.32
N PRO A 147 -11.29 6.24 2.22
CA PRO A 147 -9.89 6.61 2.37
C PRO A 147 -9.08 5.44 2.93
N MET A 148 -7.82 5.35 2.51
CA MET A 148 -6.86 4.48 3.17
C MET A 148 -6.71 4.90 4.64
N ALA A 149 -6.64 3.95 5.54
CA ALA A 149 -6.36 4.16 6.94
C ALA A 149 -4.93 3.75 7.27
N PHE A 150 -4.31 4.42 8.23
CA PHE A 150 -3.01 4.01 8.74
C PHE A 150 -2.89 4.22 10.24
N ARG A 151 -2.02 3.42 10.86
CA ARG A 151 -1.64 3.52 12.25
C ARG A 151 -0.13 3.31 12.37
N THR A 152 0.49 4.07 13.26
CA THR A 152 1.89 3.86 13.67
C THR A 152 1.96 3.43 15.12
N ALA A 153 3.10 2.91 15.56
CA ALA A 153 3.36 2.59 16.96
C ALA A 153 3.25 3.82 17.89
N ALA A 154 3.37 5.03 17.34
CA ALA A 154 3.24 6.28 18.11
C ALA A 154 1.77 6.69 18.41
N HIS A 155 0.79 6.08 17.74
CA HIS A 155 -0.63 6.35 18.03
C HIS A 155 -1.02 5.67 19.34
N SER A 156 -1.62 6.42 20.25
CA SER A 156 -2.15 5.92 21.52
C SER A 156 -3.63 5.58 21.44
N GLY A 157 -4.09 4.71 22.33
CA GLY A 157 -5.49 4.31 22.42
C GLY A 157 -6.01 3.63 21.14
N ASP A 158 -7.26 3.85 20.82
CA ASP A 158 -7.99 3.30 19.69
C ASP A 158 -7.98 4.24 18.46
N ALA A 159 -6.95 5.05 18.32
CA ALA A 159 -6.87 6.07 17.29
C ALA A 159 -6.08 5.58 16.06
N ALA A 160 -6.60 5.82 14.87
CA ALA A 160 -5.89 5.71 13.61
C ALA A 160 -6.21 6.92 12.73
N GLN A 161 -5.41 7.17 11.72
CA GLN A 161 -5.63 8.26 10.78
C GLN A 161 -6.01 7.73 9.40
N THR A 162 -6.79 8.52 8.69
CA THR A 162 -6.96 8.35 7.26
C THR A 162 -5.98 9.24 6.50
N TRP A 163 -5.61 8.86 5.29
CA TRP A 163 -4.78 9.68 4.42
C TRP A 163 -5.42 11.00 3.99
N THR A 164 -6.69 11.22 4.32
CA THR A 164 -7.39 12.49 4.16
C THR A 164 -7.26 13.42 5.38
N GLY A 165 -6.50 13.00 6.40
CA GLY A 165 -6.22 13.80 7.60
C GLY A 165 -7.25 13.66 8.72
N VAL A 166 -8.26 12.80 8.55
CA VAL A 166 -9.26 12.57 9.62
C VAL A 166 -8.75 11.48 10.56
N GLN A 167 -8.62 11.82 11.83
CA GLN A 167 -8.40 10.86 12.90
C GLN A 167 -9.75 10.27 13.33
N GLY A 168 -9.81 8.96 13.51
CA GLY A 168 -11.01 8.25 13.94
C GLY A 168 -10.70 7.16 14.95
N ALA A 169 -11.63 6.96 15.90
CA ALA A 169 -11.69 5.75 16.72
C ALA A 169 -12.29 4.59 15.89
N ASN A 170 -12.15 3.38 16.39
CA ASN A 170 -12.70 2.17 15.76
C ASN A 170 -12.24 1.90 14.32
N VAL A 171 -11.07 2.42 13.93
CA VAL A 171 -10.45 2.20 12.62
C VAL A 171 -9.42 1.06 12.73
N ILE A 172 -8.19 1.35 13.11
CA ILE A 172 -7.16 0.36 13.47
C ILE A 172 -6.93 0.53 14.97
N GLN A 173 -7.34 -0.43 15.78
CA GLN A 173 -7.36 -0.29 17.22
C GLN A 173 -6.03 -0.64 17.86
N THR A 174 -5.40 -1.74 17.45
CA THR A 174 -4.10 -2.16 18.01
C THR A 174 -3.16 -2.65 16.92
N LEU A 175 -1.86 -2.56 17.21
CA LEU A 175 -0.80 -3.27 16.50
C LEU A 175 -0.23 -4.33 17.46
N GLU A 176 -0.06 -5.56 16.98
CA GLU A 176 0.32 -6.71 17.80
C GLU A 176 1.46 -7.50 17.15
N SER A 177 2.14 -8.34 17.94
CA SER A 177 3.30 -9.09 17.46
C SER A 177 2.98 -10.11 16.36
N ASN A 178 1.71 -10.48 16.22
CA ASN A 178 1.22 -11.47 15.26
C ASN A 178 0.01 -10.98 14.47
N GLY A 179 -0.21 -9.66 14.42
CA GLY A 179 -1.35 -9.09 13.71
C GLY A 179 -1.73 -7.70 14.18
N PHE A 180 -3.00 -7.41 14.05
CA PHE A 180 -3.63 -6.16 14.45
C PHE A 180 -5.13 -6.35 14.68
N THR A 181 -5.77 -5.42 15.36
CA THR A 181 -7.23 -5.39 15.49
C THR A 181 -7.81 -4.18 14.78
N VAL A 182 -9.01 -4.34 14.21
CA VAL A 182 -9.78 -3.27 13.59
C VAL A 182 -11.16 -3.17 14.26
N GLY A 183 -11.65 -1.94 14.37
CA GLY A 183 -12.95 -1.65 14.96
C GLY A 183 -14.08 -1.73 13.92
N THR A 184 -15.16 -1.01 14.17
CA THR A 184 -16.37 -1.04 13.33
C THR A 184 -16.33 -0.13 12.10
N ALA A 185 -15.25 0.64 11.90
CA ALA A 185 -15.17 1.59 10.81
C ALA A 185 -15.27 0.89 9.44
N THR A 186 -16.20 1.34 8.61
CA THR A 186 -16.46 0.76 7.28
C THR A 186 -15.24 0.83 6.35
N SER A 187 -14.33 1.78 6.59
CA SER A 187 -13.07 1.93 5.85
C SER A 187 -12.06 0.82 6.11
N THR A 188 -12.20 0.08 7.22
CA THR A 188 -11.28 -1.01 7.61
C THR A 188 -11.99 -2.32 7.97
N ASN A 189 -13.31 -2.32 8.21
CA ASN A 189 -14.03 -3.51 8.64
C ASN A 189 -15.49 -3.59 8.12
N GLY A 190 -15.81 -3.01 6.97
CA GLY A 190 -17.07 -3.30 6.29
C GLY A 190 -17.10 -4.70 5.69
N ALA A 191 -18.27 -5.17 5.22
CA ALA A 191 -18.37 -6.46 4.53
C ALA A 191 -17.71 -6.39 3.14
N ASP A 192 -16.38 -6.48 3.10
CA ASP A 192 -15.56 -6.36 1.89
C ASP A 192 -14.16 -6.94 2.14
N TYR A 193 -13.35 -7.05 1.08
CA TYR A 193 -11.93 -7.34 1.18
C TYR A 193 -11.12 -6.09 1.50
N PHE A 194 -10.10 -6.26 2.33
CA PHE A 194 -9.15 -5.23 2.72
C PHE A 194 -7.74 -5.71 2.49
N TYR A 195 -6.95 -4.88 1.82
CA TYR A 195 -5.52 -5.11 1.60
C TYR A 195 -4.74 -4.28 2.60
N TRP A 196 -3.71 -4.87 3.19
CA TRP A 196 -2.87 -4.18 4.15
C TRP A 196 -1.39 -4.31 3.81
N LEU A 197 -0.63 -3.34 4.28
CA LEU A 197 0.82 -3.29 4.26
C LEU A 197 1.32 -2.93 5.64
N ALA A 198 2.22 -3.72 6.19
CA ALA A 198 2.89 -3.50 7.46
C ALA A 198 4.39 -3.31 7.25
N LEU A 199 4.96 -2.34 7.94
CA LEU A 199 6.39 -2.07 7.94
C LEU A 199 6.91 -2.13 9.38
N LYS A 200 8.15 -2.61 9.53
CA LYS A 200 8.89 -2.62 10.78
C LYS A 200 10.18 -1.83 10.63
N GLN A 201 10.49 -1.03 11.63
CA GLN A 201 11.78 -0.37 11.71
C GLN A 201 12.87 -1.41 12.00
N HIS A 202 13.97 -1.31 11.31
CA HIS A 202 15.15 -2.09 11.65
C HIS A 202 15.72 -1.59 12.99
N ALA A 203 15.78 -2.46 13.99
CA ALA A 203 16.53 -2.19 15.20
C ALA A 203 18.02 -2.20 14.82
N GLY A 204 18.65 -1.02 14.87
CA GLY A 204 20.07 -0.83 14.59
C GLY A 204 20.98 -1.57 15.57
#